data_78cfd85f51dc39f8b194c65ca4d622d5
#
_entry.id   78cfd85f51dc39f8b194c65ca4d622d5
#
_cell.length_a   1.000
_cell.length_b   1.000
_cell.length_c   1.000
_cell.angle_alpha   90.00
_cell.angle_beta   90.00
_cell.angle_gamma   90.00
#
_symmetry.space_group_name_H-M   'P 1'
#
loop_
_entity.id
_entity.type
_entity.pdbx_description
1 polymer ?
#
loop_
_entity_poly.entity_id
_entity_poly.type
_entity_poly.pdbx_seq_one_letter_code
_entity_poly.pdbx_strand_id
1 'polypeptide(L)'
;MSYPGDKADALSITDFQRRLALAPNTEAVDQFNPSAEIQRLNLRFDITKLRSALANLEQRKSFSDEVWGVIPLTQRPSQSGPWSDNDLSGRYYMRADERYEEAAFEDCVDEAEFSELVPDLADTYFAHVHEVLTRHMKIGRMRLLRKVAYSANSWHRDPEPRIHIPIITNPGSLLIVNHHCTHLPADGHVYFTDTRAYHTAVNGGLRSRVHLTAALPEGLL
;
A
#
# COMPACT_ATOMS: atom_id res chain seq x y z
N MET A 1 -7.26 25.39 -41.96
CA MET A 1 -5.86 25.51 -41.52
C MET A 1 -5.38 24.11 -41.22
N SER A 2 -4.52 23.53 -42.06
CA SER A 2 -3.90 22.23 -41.80
C SER A 2 -2.71 22.46 -40.87
N TYR A 3 -2.67 21.72 -39.78
CA TYR A 3 -1.50 21.72 -38.87
C TYR A 3 -0.29 21.15 -39.63
N PRO A 4 0.88 21.81 -39.60
CA PRO A 4 2.11 21.24 -40.15
C PRO A 4 2.66 20.19 -39.17
N GLY A 5 2.24 18.95 -39.30
CA GLY A 5 2.66 17.85 -38.44
C GLY A 5 2.21 16.47 -38.89
N ASP A 6 1.34 16.39 -39.90
CA ASP A 6 0.69 15.11 -40.29
C ASP A 6 1.49 14.26 -41.30
N LYS A 7 2.79 14.44 -41.38
CA LYS A 7 3.67 13.56 -42.16
C LYS A 7 4.88 13.06 -41.34
N ALA A 8 4.62 12.64 -40.11
CA ALA A 8 5.48 11.62 -39.55
C ALA A 8 5.10 10.32 -40.23
N ASP A 9 5.97 9.78 -41.09
CA ASP A 9 5.75 8.50 -41.73
C ASP A 9 5.35 7.48 -40.68
N ALA A 10 4.13 6.98 -40.79
CA ALA A 10 3.63 5.98 -39.85
C ALA A 10 4.59 4.79 -39.91
N LEU A 11 5.10 4.38 -38.75
CA LEU A 11 6.02 3.26 -38.66
C LEU A 11 5.33 2.01 -39.19
N SER A 12 5.95 1.32 -40.15
CA SER A 12 5.40 0.06 -40.61
C SER A 12 5.37 -0.98 -39.51
N ILE A 13 4.40 -1.90 -39.54
CA ILE A 13 4.31 -2.99 -38.55
C ILE A 13 5.65 -3.76 -38.47
N THR A 14 6.31 -4.00 -39.61
CA THR A 14 7.59 -4.69 -39.66
C THR A 14 8.72 -3.89 -39.02
N ASP A 15 8.75 -2.57 -39.20
CA ASP A 15 9.76 -1.72 -38.54
C ASP A 15 9.49 -1.60 -37.05
N PHE A 16 8.23 -1.54 -36.64
CA PHE A 16 7.84 -1.61 -35.24
C PHE A 16 8.29 -2.92 -34.57
N GLN A 17 8.01 -4.07 -35.19
CA GLN A 17 8.46 -5.37 -34.72
C GLN A 17 9.97 -5.47 -34.60
N ARG A 18 10.70 -4.93 -35.60
CA ARG A 18 12.17 -4.88 -35.57
C ARG A 18 12.69 -4.01 -34.43
N ARG A 19 12.12 -2.83 -34.23
CA ARG A 19 12.49 -1.93 -33.11
C ARG A 19 12.19 -2.56 -31.77
N LEU A 20 11.05 -3.23 -31.65
CA LEU A 20 10.65 -3.93 -30.41
C LEU A 20 11.62 -5.08 -30.09
N ALA A 21 12.05 -5.83 -31.10
CA ALA A 21 13.05 -6.91 -30.94
C ALA A 21 14.45 -6.41 -30.57
N LEU A 22 14.77 -5.15 -30.91
CA LEU A 22 16.03 -4.50 -30.56
C LEU A 22 15.94 -3.67 -29.29
N ALA A 23 14.70 -3.49 -28.73
CA ALA A 23 14.54 -2.79 -27.47
C ALA A 23 15.28 -3.56 -26.36
N PRO A 24 16.06 -2.88 -25.51
CA PRO A 24 16.67 -3.54 -24.38
C PRO A 24 15.59 -4.22 -23.56
N ASN A 25 15.85 -5.46 -23.13
CA ASN A 25 14.99 -6.16 -22.18
C ASN A 25 14.92 -5.26 -20.94
N THR A 26 13.81 -4.58 -20.78
CA THR A 26 13.54 -3.89 -19.50
C THR A 26 13.33 -5.00 -18.49
N GLU A 27 14.24 -5.11 -17.53
CA GLU A 27 14.02 -5.97 -16.37
C GLU A 27 12.66 -5.65 -15.78
N ALA A 28 11.91 -6.69 -15.43
CA ALA A 28 10.61 -6.51 -14.80
C ALA A 28 10.77 -5.65 -13.55
N VAL A 29 9.83 -4.71 -13.32
CA VAL A 29 9.83 -3.82 -12.14
C VAL A 29 9.36 -4.60 -10.90
N ASP A 30 9.83 -5.82 -10.73
CA ASP A 30 9.52 -6.70 -9.59
C ASP A 30 10.61 -6.67 -8.51
N GLN A 31 11.56 -5.77 -8.64
CA GLN A 31 12.62 -5.57 -7.66
C GLN A 31 12.37 -4.32 -6.83
N PHE A 32 12.83 -4.38 -5.58
CA PHE A 32 12.83 -3.22 -4.71
C PHE A 32 13.95 -2.25 -5.13
N ASN A 33 13.54 -1.01 -5.45
CA ASN A 33 14.44 0.10 -5.69
C ASN A 33 14.13 1.22 -4.68
N PRO A 34 15.03 1.54 -3.74
CA PRO A 34 14.76 2.55 -2.72
C PRO A 34 14.76 3.96 -3.27
N SER A 35 14.07 4.86 -2.57
CA SER A 35 14.15 6.32 -2.74
C SER A 35 14.23 7.00 -1.38
N ALA A 36 14.28 8.33 -1.34
CA ALA A 36 14.18 9.07 -0.10
C ALA A 36 12.86 8.80 0.63
N GLU A 37 11.77 8.62 -0.13
CA GLU A 37 10.42 8.40 0.39
C GLU A 37 10.09 6.92 0.63
N ILE A 38 10.86 5.99 0.06
CA ILE A 38 10.60 4.55 0.20
C ILE A 38 11.87 3.82 0.58
N GLN A 39 11.94 3.34 1.82
CA GLN A 39 13.13 2.70 2.36
C GLN A 39 12.82 1.37 3.02
N ARG A 40 13.73 0.41 2.89
CA ARG A 40 13.67 -0.85 3.61
C ARG A 40 14.34 -0.68 4.97
N LEU A 41 13.60 -0.97 6.04
CA LEU A 41 14.12 -0.91 7.40
C LEU A 41 14.90 -2.18 7.74
N ASN A 42 15.84 -2.06 8.69
CA ASN A 42 16.53 -3.22 9.26
C ASN A 42 15.66 -3.89 10.34
N LEU A 43 14.42 -4.23 9.94
CA LEU A 43 13.45 -4.95 10.75
C LEU A 43 12.75 -5.96 9.86
N ARG A 44 12.67 -7.20 10.33
CA ARG A 44 12.11 -8.29 9.54
C ARG A 44 11.30 -9.24 10.40
N PHE A 45 10.16 -9.67 9.86
CA PHE A 45 9.28 -10.67 10.44
C PHE A 45 9.33 -11.99 9.66
N ASP A 46 8.93 -13.07 10.30
CA ASP A 46 8.80 -14.37 9.65
C ASP A 46 7.62 -14.34 8.66
N ILE A 47 7.93 -14.34 7.39
CA ILE A 47 6.93 -14.28 6.31
C ILE A 47 6.01 -15.51 6.30
N THR A 48 6.51 -16.68 6.72
CA THR A 48 5.71 -17.90 6.80
C THR A 48 4.65 -17.77 7.90
N LYS A 49 5.04 -17.24 9.06
CA LYS A 49 4.11 -16.98 10.17
C LYS A 49 3.08 -15.88 9.80
N LEU A 50 3.50 -14.83 9.10
CA LEU A 50 2.59 -13.80 8.60
C LEU A 50 1.53 -14.39 7.65
N ARG A 51 1.94 -15.22 6.70
CA ARG A 51 1.02 -15.90 5.76
C ARG A 51 0.08 -16.84 6.48
N SER A 52 0.57 -17.62 7.44
CA SER A 52 -0.26 -18.51 8.26
C SER A 52 -1.28 -17.74 9.10
N ALA A 53 -0.85 -16.62 9.72
CA ALA A 53 -1.74 -15.76 10.48
C ALA A 53 -2.82 -15.12 9.59
N LEU A 54 -2.46 -14.68 8.39
CA LEU A 54 -3.41 -14.17 7.41
C LEU A 54 -4.44 -15.24 7.02
N ALA A 55 -3.99 -16.45 6.63
CA ALA A 55 -4.88 -17.53 6.22
C ALA A 55 -5.84 -17.95 7.34
N ASN A 56 -5.38 -17.99 8.59
CA ASN A 56 -6.22 -18.29 9.76
C ASN A 56 -7.23 -17.15 10.04
N LEU A 57 -6.82 -15.91 9.81
CA LEU A 57 -7.70 -14.77 9.99
C LEU A 57 -8.81 -14.75 8.93
N GLU A 58 -8.48 -15.02 7.67
CA GLU A 58 -9.44 -15.06 6.56
C GLU A 58 -10.52 -16.15 6.73
N GLN A 59 -10.28 -17.18 7.54
CA GLN A 59 -11.32 -18.18 7.91
C GLN A 59 -12.38 -17.59 8.85
N ARG A 60 -12.05 -16.55 9.61
CA ARG A 60 -12.93 -15.93 10.60
C ARG A 60 -13.47 -14.58 10.16
N LYS A 61 -12.73 -13.89 9.31
CA LYS A 61 -13.03 -12.56 8.84
C LYS A 61 -12.61 -12.37 7.39
N SER A 62 -13.56 -12.17 6.52
CA SER A 62 -13.31 -11.91 5.10
C SER A 62 -12.94 -10.45 4.87
N PHE A 63 -12.09 -10.20 3.90
CA PHE A 63 -11.99 -8.87 3.31
C PHE A 63 -13.32 -8.50 2.67
N SER A 64 -13.65 -7.21 2.64
CA SER A 64 -14.74 -6.72 1.79
C SER A 64 -14.49 -7.09 0.33
N ASP A 65 -15.56 -7.33 -0.43
CA ASP A 65 -15.48 -7.66 -1.86
C ASP A 65 -15.17 -6.47 -2.76
N GLU A 66 -14.93 -5.32 -2.17
CA GLU A 66 -14.57 -4.11 -2.87
C GLU A 66 -13.16 -4.19 -3.47
N VAL A 67 -12.89 -3.33 -4.42
CA VAL A 67 -11.58 -3.18 -5.08
C VAL A 67 -10.44 -2.99 -4.06
N TRP A 68 -10.79 -2.45 -2.91
CA TRP A 68 -9.90 -2.20 -1.80
C TRP A 68 -10.44 -2.80 -0.50
N GLY A 69 -9.99 -4.01 -0.16
CA GLY A 69 -10.42 -4.72 1.04
C GLY A 69 -9.56 -4.36 2.26
N VAL A 70 -10.21 -4.16 3.40
CA VAL A 70 -9.56 -3.82 4.67
C VAL A 70 -9.94 -4.82 5.75
N ILE A 71 -8.96 -5.20 6.59
CA ILE A 71 -9.20 -5.79 7.90
C ILE A 71 -8.41 -4.95 8.92
N PRO A 72 -9.06 -4.22 9.84
CA PRO A 72 -8.37 -3.48 10.88
C PRO A 72 -7.70 -4.44 11.87
N LEU A 73 -6.46 -4.12 12.28
CA LEU A 73 -5.72 -4.86 13.28
C LEU A 73 -5.63 -4.09 14.61
N THR A 74 -5.81 -2.76 14.56
CA THR A 74 -5.92 -1.92 15.74
C THR A 74 -7.27 -1.22 15.78
N GLN A 75 -7.68 -0.80 16.97
CA GLN A 75 -8.91 -0.10 17.28
C GLN A 75 -8.63 1.09 18.21
N ARG A 76 -9.63 1.92 18.38
CA ARG A 76 -9.60 3.00 19.40
C ARG A 76 -9.88 2.42 20.78
N PRO A 77 -9.21 2.90 21.85
CA PRO A 77 -9.44 2.43 23.23
C PRO A 77 -10.89 2.52 23.70
N SER A 78 -11.65 3.49 23.21
CA SER A 78 -13.06 3.68 23.54
C SER A 78 -14.02 2.81 22.74
N GLN A 79 -13.52 2.03 21.79
CA GLN A 79 -14.37 1.23 20.91
C GLN A 79 -14.77 -0.07 21.62
N SER A 80 -16.01 -0.12 22.11
CA SER A 80 -16.64 -1.33 22.62
C SER A 80 -17.65 -1.83 21.60
N GLY A 81 -17.49 -3.06 21.15
CA GLY A 81 -18.43 -3.65 20.19
C GLY A 81 -17.77 -4.62 19.23
N PRO A 82 -18.54 -5.19 18.31
CA PRO A 82 -17.99 -6.11 17.33
C PRO A 82 -16.93 -5.41 16.45
N TRP A 83 -15.93 -6.15 16.12
CA TRP A 83 -14.86 -5.73 15.22
C TRP A 83 -15.42 -5.14 13.92
N SER A 84 -15.31 -3.83 13.75
CA SER A 84 -15.86 -3.11 12.61
C SER A 84 -15.01 -3.33 11.35
N ASP A 85 -15.65 -3.71 10.25
CA ASP A 85 -14.98 -3.96 8.97
C ASP A 85 -14.66 -2.69 8.20
N ASN A 86 -15.36 -1.60 8.49
CA ASN A 86 -15.51 -0.46 7.58
C ASN A 86 -15.04 0.87 8.15
N ASP A 87 -14.19 0.85 9.19
CA ASP A 87 -13.64 2.10 9.68
C ASP A 87 -12.57 2.63 8.71
N LEU A 88 -13.03 3.30 7.66
CA LEU A 88 -12.23 4.03 6.68
C LEU A 88 -12.09 5.51 7.03
N SER A 89 -12.35 5.87 8.28
CA SER A 89 -12.42 7.24 8.78
C SER A 89 -11.08 8.02 8.78
N GLY A 90 -10.00 7.42 8.28
CA GLY A 90 -8.71 8.09 8.19
C GLY A 90 -8.72 9.31 7.26
N ARG A 91 -8.01 10.35 7.64
CA ARG A 91 -7.85 11.56 6.83
C ARG A 91 -6.92 11.28 5.64
N TYR A 92 -7.28 11.78 4.48
CA TYR A 92 -6.41 11.82 3.31
C TYR A 92 -6.78 12.99 2.39
N TYR A 93 -5.86 13.39 1.54
CA TYR A 93 -6.04 14.49 0.62
C TYR A 93 -5.94 13.96 -0.80
N MET A 94 -7.05 14.06 -1.53
CA MET A 94 -7.08 13.65 -2.93
C MET A 94 -6.61 14.76 -3.84
N ARG A 95 -5.98 14.36 -4.93
CA ARG A 95 -5.74 15.23 -6.07
C ARG A 95 -7.05 15.32 -6.85
N ALA A 96 -7.74 16.46 -6.73
CA ALA A 96 -9.12 16.57 -7.18
C ALA A 96 -9.24 16.69 -8.70
N ASP A 97 -8.30 17.38 -9.38
CA ASP A 97 -8.33 17.58 -10.82
C ASP A 97 -6.94 17.96 -11.40
N GLU A 98 -6.93 18.39 -12.67
CA GLU A 98 -5.73 18.88 -13.34
C GLU A 98 -5.10 20.13 -12.71
N ARG A 99 -5.83 20.85 -11.89
CA ARG A 99 -5.37 22.05 -11.16
C ARG A 99 -4.65 21.73 -9.88
N TYR A 100 -4.54 20.47 -9.54
CA TYR A 100 -3.89 19.98 -8.31
C TYR A 100 -4.58 20.44 -7.02
N GLU A 101 -5.89 20.67 -7.07
CA GLU A 101 -6.67 21.02 -5.89
C GLU A 101 -6.75 19.80 -4.95
N GLU A 102 -6.58 20.03 -3.66
CA GLU A 102 -6.72 19.03 -2.63
C GLU A 102 -8.12 19.10 -2.01
N ALA A 103 -8.78 17.95 -1.93
CA ALA A 103 -9.98 17.80 -1.13
C ALA A 103 -9.63 16.99 0.13
N ALA A 104 -9.83 17.59 1.31
CA ALA A 104 -9.75 16.87 2.57
C ALA A 104 -11.13 16.31 2.91
N PHE A 105 -11.19 15.08 3.40
CA PHE A 105 -12.41 14.56 3.99
C PHE A 105 -12.61 15.21 5.35
N GLU A 106 -13.81 15.76 5.58
CA GLU A 106 -14.25 16.23 6.88
C GLU A 106 -14.63 15.02 7.76
N ASP A 107 -14.70 15.20 9.06
CA ASP A 107 -15.09 14.17 10.05
C ASP A 107 -14.15 12.94 10.12
N CYS A 108 -12.87 13.14 9.86
CA CYS A 108 -11.90 12.07 9.96
C CYS A 108 -11.34 11.93 11.38
N VAL A 109 -11.14 10.68 11.77
CA VAL A 109 -10.44 10.32 13.02
C VAL A 109 -8.94 10.24 12.76
N ASP A 110 -8.14 10.79 13.69
CA ASP A 110 -6.69 10.69 13.57
C ASP A 110 -6.22 9.24 13.64
N GLU A 111 -5.28 8.88 12.79
CA GLU A 111 -4.69 7.55 12.77
C GLU A 111 -4.05 7.17 14.11
N ALA A 112 -3.57 8.15 14.88
CA ALA A 112 -3.00 7.98 16.22
C ALA A 112 -4.00 7.43 17.26
N GLU A 113 -5.30 7.63 17.07
CA GLU A 113 -6.33 7.15 18.00
C GLU A 113 -6.48 5.62 17.97
N PHE A 114 -6.06 4.95 16.91
CA PHE A 114 -6.16 3.49 16.76
C PHE A 114 -4.94 2.78 17.35
N SER A 115 -4.75 2.92 18.65
CA SER A 115 -3.54 2.52 19.37
C SER A 115 -3.60 1.13 20.01
N GLU A 116 -4.78 0.53 20.14
CA GLU A 116 -4.95 -0.78 20.77
C GLU A 116 -5.11 -1.89 19.74
N LEU A 117 -4.42 -3.01 19.96
CA LEU A 117 -4.66 -4.22 19.18
C LEU A 117 -6.09 -4.69 19.36
N VAL A 118 -6.75 -5.09 18.27
CA VAL A 118 -8.08 -5.75 18.36
C VAL A 118 -7.97 -7.00 19.24
N PRO A 119 -8.79 -7.17 20.28
CA PRO A 119 -8.66 -8.27 21.26
C PRO A 119 -8.65 -9.67 20.62
N ASP A 120 -9.43 -9.88 19.58
CA ASP A 120 -9.52 -11.17 18.86
C ASP A 120 -8.21 -11.59 18.18
N LEU A 121 -7.21 -10.70 18.14
CA LEU A 121 -5.90 -10.94 17.56
C LEU A 121 -4.82 -11.27 18.60
N ALA A 122 -5.14 -11.25 19.90
CA ALA A 122 -4.16 -11.39 20.99
C ALA A 122 -3.28 -12.64 20.88
N ASP A 123 -3.85 -13.75 20.40
CA ASP A 123 -3.16 -15.05 20.25
C ASP A 123 -2.64 -15.27 18.82
N THR A 124 -2.51 -14.20 18.02
CA THR A 124 -2.04 -14.32 16.63
C THR A 124 -0.63 -13.76 16.46
N TYR A 125 0.01 -14.10 15.33
CA TYR A 125 1.29 -13.50 14.99
C TYR A 125 1.20 -11.99 14.71
N PHE A 126 0.00 -11.45 14.46
CA PHE A 126 -0.22 -10.02 14.34
C PHE A 126 -0.04 -9.30 15.69
N ALA A 127 -0.36 -9.94 16.81
CA ALA A 127 -0.05 -9.40 18.14
C ALA A 127 1.46 -9.25 18.34
N HIS A 128 2.24 -10.26 17.97
CA HIS A 128 3.71 -10.18 18.00
C HIS A 128 4.24 -9.05 17.11
N VAL A 129 3.71 -8.90 15.89
CA VAL A 129 4.09 -7.80 14.99
C VAL A 129 3.79 -6.45 15.64
N HIS A 130 2.60 -6.28 16.19
CA HIS A 130 2.19 -5.05 16.88
C HIS A 130 3.13 -4.74 18.06
N GLU A 131 3.40 -5.72 18.92
CA GLU A 131 4.30 -5.57 20.06
C GLU A 131 5.71 -5.13 19.63
N VAL A 132 6.28 -5.77 18.61
CA VAL A 132 7.62 -5.41 18.12
C VAL A 132 7.62 -4.01 17.50
N LEU A 133 6.63 -3.67 16.69
CA LEU A 133 6.56 -2.35 16.08
C LEU A 133 6.44 -1.24 17.12
N THR A 134 5.58 -1.41 18.12
CA THR A 134 5.36 -0.41 19.18
C THR A 134 6.57 -0.20 20.10
N ARG A 135 7.49 -1.15 20.16
CA ARG A 135 8.78 -0.99 20.85
C ARG A 135 9.76 -0.08 20.10
N HIS A 136 9.62 0.04 18.81
CA HIS A 136 10.58 0.77 17.96
C HIS A 136 10.02 2.10 17.45
N MET A 137 8.70 2.25 17.36
CA MET A 137 8.07 3.43 16.80
C MET A 137 6.67 3.62 17.37
N LYS A 138 6.20 4.86 17.39
CA LYS A 138 4.80 5.14 17.70
C LYS A 138 3.98 4.81 16.46
N ILE A 139 3.15 3.79 16.54
CA ILE A 139 2.23 3.42 15.48
C ILE A 139 0.81 3.82 15.84
N GLY A 140 0.06 4.23 14.83
CA GLY A 140 -1.37 4.43 14.90
C GLY A 140 -2.12 3.25 14.29
N ARG A 141 -3.09 3.56 13.43
CA ARG A 141 -3.92 2.54 12.79
C ARG A 141 -3.11 1.52 12.02
N MET A 142 -3.23 0.26 12.42
CA MET A 142 -2.65 -0.89 11.73
C MET A 142 -3.75 -1.69 11.03
N ARG A 143 -3.55 -2.03 9.75
CA ARG A 143 -4.54 -2.70 8.90
C ARG A 143 -3.90 -3.71 7.96
N LEU A 144 -4.66 -4.73 7.59
CA LEU A 144 -4.41 -5.49 6.38
C LEU A 144 -5.13 -4.81 5.22
N LEU A 145 -4.40 -4.51 4.17
CA LEU A 145 -4.93 -3.90 2.95
C LEU A 145 -4.79 -4.87 1.78
N ARG A 146 -5.93 -5.35 1.29
CA ARG A 146 -6.00 -6.15 0.06
C ARG A 146 -6.28 -5.25 -1.12
N LYS A 147 -5.51 -5.40 -2.16
CA LYS A 147 -5.77 -4.80 -3.46
C LYS A 147 -5.97 -5.91 -4.48
N VAL A 148 -7.14 -5.95 -5.12
CA VAL A 148 -7.46 -6.96 -6.12
C VAL A 148 -6.63 -6.79 -7.39
N ALA A 149 -6.65 -7.82 -8.25
CA ALA A 149 -6.02 -7.76 -9.57
C ALA A 149 -6.56 -6.59 -10.40
N TYR A 150 -5.73 -6.02 -11.26
CA TYR A 150 -6.09 -4.93 -12.20
C TYR A 150 -6.71 -3.70 -11.54
N SER A 151 -6.18 -3.27 -10.41
CA SER A 151 -6.71 -2.12 -9.67
C SER A 151 -5.61 -1.12 -9.28
N ALA A 152 -6.01 0.15 -9.14
CA ALA A 152 -5.15 1.23 -8.65
C ALA A 152 -5.92 2.09 -7.64
N ASN A 153 -5.19 2.75 -6.75
CA ASN A 153 -5.77 3.81 -5.93
C ASN A 153 -5.81 5.11 -6.73
N SER A 154 -6.68 6.02 -6.34
CA SER A 154 -6.56 7.42 -6.75
C SER A 154 -5.25 7.99 -6.23
N TRP A 155 -4.70 9.00 -6.93
CA TRP A 155 -3.59 9.78 -6.40
C TRP A 155 -4.05 10.55 -5.17
N HIS A 156 -3.35 10.38 -4.06
CA HIS A 156 -3.66 11.01 -2.79
C HIS A 156 -2.39 11.18 -1.96
N ARG A 157 -2.48 11.91 -0.88
CA ARG A 157 -1.48 11.95 0.18
C ARG A 157 -2.14 11.76 1.54
N ASP A 158 -1.41 11.19 2.45
CA ASP A 158 -1.83 11.03 3.84
C ASP A 158 -1.22 12.16 4.70
N PRO A 159 -1.78 12.45 5.88
CA PRO A 159 -1.16 13.38 6.83
C PRO A 159 0.15 12.89 7.40
N GLU A 160 0.32 11.57 7.54
CA GLU A 160 1.45 10.92 8.17
C GLU A 160 2.10 9.87 7.25
N PRO A 161 3.38 9.55 7.49
CA PRO A 161 4.03 8.42 6.83
C PRO A 161 3.42 7.08 7.26
N ARG A 162 3.74 6.04 6.52
CA ARG A 162 3.31 4.66 6.82
C ARG A 162 4.45 3.68 6.71
N ILE A 163 4.30 2.56 7.39
CA ILE A 163 5.08 1.36 7.11
C ILE A 163 4.23 0.35 6.35
N HIS A 164 4.90 -0.46 5.54
CA HIS A 164 4.34 -1.60 4.84
C HIS A 164 5.11 -2.87 5.17
N ILE A 165 4.39 -3.95 5.41
CA ILE A 165 4.92 -5.31 5.49
C ILE A 165 4.14 -6.14 4.47
N PRO A 166 4.69 -6.36 3.27
CA PRO A 166 4.02 -7.17 2.26
C PRO A 166 3.93 -8.64 2.72
N ILE A 167 2.72 -9.21 2.69
CA ILE A 167 2.46 -10.61 3.05
C ILE A 167 2.25 -11.45 1.79
N ILE A 168 1.43 -10.94 0.88
CA ILE A 168 1.18 -11.49 -0.45
C ILE A 168 1.45 -10.39 -1.46
N THR A 169 2.23 -10.68 -2.48
CA THR A 169 2.52 -9.76 -3.57
C THR A 169 2.66 -10.50 -4.90
N ASN A 170 2.81 -9.77 -5.99
CA ASN A 170 3.10 -10.27 -7.33
C ASN A 170 3.87 -9.19 -8.11
N PRO A 171 4.55 -9.53 -9.21
CA PRO A 171 5.38 -8.59 -9.97
C PRO A 171 4.66 -7.33 -10.47
N GLY A 172 3.35 -7.41 -10.69
CA GLY A 172 2.53 -6.26 -11.10
C GLY A 172 2.09 -5.36 -9.95
N SER A 173 2.47 -5.67 -8.71
CA SER A 173 2.10 -4.87 -7.54
C SER A 173 3.18 -3.83 -7.25
N LEU A 174 2.86 -2.57 -7.51
CA LEU A 174 3.78 -1.45 -7.41
C LEU A 174 3.26 -0.41 -6.42
N LEU A 175 4.18 0.23 -5.72
CA LEU A 175 3.93 1.44 -4.94
C LEU A 175 4.64 2.60 -5.66
N ILE A 176 3.95 3.72 -5.78
CA ILE A 176 4.48 4.92 -6.43
C ILE A 176 4.34 6.06 -5.43
N VAL A 177 5.45 6.66 -5.03
CA VAL A 177 5.50 7.83 -4.14
C VAL A 177 6.36 8.89 -4.81
N ASN A 178 5.85 10.11 -4.93
CA ASN A 178 6.56 11.23 -5.53
C ASN A 178 7.22 10.86 -6.88
N HIS A 179 6.44 10.21 -7.77
CA HIS A 179 6.86 9.71 -9.09
C HIS A 179 7.89 8.55 -9.08
N HIS A 180 8.40 8.14 -7.92
CA HIS A 180 9.25 6.96 -7.82
C HIS A 180 8.39 5.69 -7.70
N CYS A 181 8.61 4.74 -8.61
CA CYS A 181 7.88 3.50 -8.70
C CYS A 181 8.76 2.32 -8.26
N THR A 182 8.29 1.51 -7.32
CA THR A 182 9.01 0.33 -6.87
C THR A 182 8.09 -0.81 -6.48
N HIS A 183 8.60 -2.04 -6.57
CA HIS A 183 7.96 -3.22 -6.00
C HIS A 183 8.39 -3.40 -4.54
N LEU A 184 7.47 -3.80 -3.67
CA LEU A 184 7.77 -4.19 -2.30
C LEU A 184 7.68 -5.71 -2.16
N PRO A 185 8.82 -6.44 -2.06
CA PRO A 185 8.85 -7.89 -1.92
C PRO A 185 8.15 -8.39 -0.65
N ALA A 186 7.45 -9.52 -0.74
CA ALA A 186 6.87 -10.23 0.41
C ALA A 186 7.91 -11.17 1.02
N ASP A 187 8.94 -10.61 1.62
CA ASP A 187 10.09 -11.29 2.21
C ASP A 187 10.20 -11.09 3.73
N GLY A 188 9.19 -10.42 4.32
CA GLY A 188 9.08 -10.14 5.75
C GLY A 188 9.72 -8.84 6.19
N HIS A 189 10.43 -8.10 5.35
CA HIS A 189 10.96 -6.79 5.71
C HIS A 189 9.85 -5.76 5.91
N VAL A 190 10.17 -4.79 6.76
CA VAL A 190 9.36 -3.58 6.96
C VAL A 190 9.87 -2.50 6.01
N TYR A 191 8.96 -1.87 5.31
CA TYR A 191 9.25 -0.77 4.39
C TYR A 191 8.63 0.52 4.92
N PHE A 192 9.44 1.54 5.11
CA PHE A 192 8.98 2.90 5.35
C PHE A 192 8.52 3.53 4.04
N THR A 193 7.41 4.26 4.08
CA THR A 193 6.87 5.00 2.94
C THR A 193 6.42 6.38 3.39
N ASP A 194 7.00 7.43 2.83
CA ASP A 194 6.57 8.79 3.13
C ASP A 194 5.31 9.13 2.31
N THR A 195 4.18 8.67 2.81
CA THR A 195 2.87 8.89 2.19
C THR A 195 2.34 10.31 2.33
N ARG A 196 3.10 11.22 2.97
CA ARG A 196 2.83 12.66 2.95
C ARG A 196 3.07 13.28 1.57
N ALA A 197 3.89 12.63 0.74
CA ALA A 197 3.96 12.93 -0.68
C ALA A 197 2.80 12.27 -1.44
N TYR A 198 2.45 12.81 -2.61
CA TYR A 198 1.46 12.17 -3.48
C TYR A 198 1.89 10.78 -3.88
N HIS A 199 0.99 9.84 -3.67
CA HIS A 199 1.26 8.45 -3.92
C HIS A 199 0.03 7.71 -4.47
N THR A 200 0.31 6.54 -5.02
CA THR A 200 -0.69 5.56 -5.41
C THR A 200 -0.12 4.15 -5.30
N ALA A 201 -0.98 3.17 -5.16
CA ALA A 201 -0.63 1.76 -5.26
C ALA A 201 -1.36 1.15 -6.45
N VAL A 202 -0.62 0.42 -7.26
CA VAL A 202 -1.12 -0.27 -8.45
C VAL A 202 -0.98 -1.77 -8.24
N ASN A 203 -1.94 -2.54 -8.69
CA ASN A 203 -1.82 -3.98 -8.84
C ASN A 203 -2.24 -4.37 -10.27
N GLY A 204 -1.31 -4.33 -11.20
CA GLY A 204 -1.48 -4.78 -12.59
C GLY A 204 -1.34 -6.30 -12.76
N GLY A 205 -1.10 -7.05 -11.70
CA GLY A 205 -0.95 -8.50 -11.75
C GLY A 205 -2.26 -9.25 -11.69
N LEU A 206 -2.19 -10.58 -11.92
CA LEU A 206 -3.33 -11.49 -11.98
C LEU A 206 -3.89 -11.90 -10.61
N ARG A 207 -3.19 -11.59 -9.53
CA ARG A 207 -3.54 -12.00 -8.16
C ARG A 207 -3.66 -10.78 -7.25
N SER A 208 -4.50 -10.88 -6.24
CA SER A 208 -4.54 -9.87 -5.19
C SER A 208 -3.20 -9.76 -4.46
N ARG A 209 -2.90 -8.58 -3.97
CA ARG A 209 -1.82 -8.37 -3.01
C ARG A 209 -2.41 -8.06 -1.63
N VAL A 210 -1.70 -8.47 -0.56
CA VAL A 210 -2.05 -8.12 0.82
C VAL A 210 -0.83 -7.58 1.52
N HIS A 211 -0.93 -6.35 2.01
CA HIS A 211 0.07 -5.72 2.88
C HIS A 211 -0.52 -5.47 4.26
N LEU A 212 0.26 -5.72 5.31
CA LEU A 212 0.04 -5.08 6.58
C LEU A 212 0.59 -3.66 6.47
N THR A 213 -0.20 -2.68 6.89
CA THR A 213 0.23 -1.28 6.94
C THR A 213 0.00 -0.72 8.33
N ALA A 214 0.83 0.21 8.77
CA ALA A 214 0.60 0.99 9.97
C ALA A 214 0.96 2.45 9.74
N ALA A 215 0.15 3.36 10.25
CA ALA A 215 0.41 4.78 10.24
C ALA A 215 1.47 5.15 11.29
N LEU A 216 2.28 6.16 10.98
CA LEU A 216 3.32 6.72 11.86
C LEU A 216 2.96 8.17 12.23
N PRO A 217 2.07 8.40 13.20
CA PRO A 217 1.51 9.73 13.47
C PRO A 217 2.54 10.80 13.86
N GLU A 218 3.68 10.40 14.39
CA GLU A 218 4.77 11.30 14.79
C GLU A 218 5.98 11.25 13.85
N GLY A 219 5.85 10.52 12.75
CA GLY A 219 6.98 10.24 11.87
C GLY A 219 7.93 9.19 12.45
N LEU A 220 9.15 9.14 11.89
CA LEU A 220 10.24 8.38 12.50
C LEU A 220 10.87 9.23 13.60
N LEU A 221 11.10 8.63 14.76
CA LEU A 221 11.88 9.22 15.86
C LEU A 221 13.31 9.48 15.43
#